data_52e7469e32ae27ca4c8e8bdfdb1956e2
#
_entry.id   52e7469e32ae27ca4c8e8bdfdb1956e2
#
_cell.length_a   1.000
_cell.length_b   1.000
_cell.length_c   1.000
_cell.angle_alpha   90.00
_cell.angle_beta   90.00
_cell.angle_gamma   90.00
#
_symmetry.space_group_name_H-M   'P 1'
#
loop_
_entity.id
_entity.type
_entity.pdbx_description
1 polymer ?
#
loop_
_entity_poly.entity_id
_entity_poly.type
_entity_poly.pdbx_seq_one_letter_code
_entity_poly.pdbx_strand_id
1 'polypeptide(L)'
;MSEEKVVTFERIYDAPVDKVWDAWTDAEKVKKWWGPDNVNIPECEIDPRVGGRFYIVMEATEAMGEYAGTRWPMEAKFTELDPNKKLVYEAKAWTEGDEQDTTIETTQVLDLAEVNGKTKINLKATLHKAGPKAGAAVQGMEYGYNQQFDKLTKILAE
;
A
#
# COMPACT_ATOMS: atom_id res chain seq x y z
N MET A 1 2.13 -26.04 -5.74
CA MET A 1 2.00 -24.90 -6.66
C MET A 1 1.40 -23.73 -5.93
N SER A 2 2.09 -22.62 -5.92
CA SER A 2 1.52 -21.40 -5.38
C SER A 2 0.63 -20.78 -6.45
N GLU A 3 -0.63 -20.59 -6.12
CA GLU A 3 -1.54 -19.89 -7.01
C GLU A 3 -1.38 -18.40 -6.79
N GLU A 4 -1.20 -17.65 -7.87
CA GLU A 4 -1.19 -16.21 -7.78
C GLU A 4 -2.60 -15.71 -7.50
N LYS A 5 -2.72 -14.78 -6.57
CA LYS A 5 -3.97 -14.11 -6.27
C LYS A 5 -3.88 -12.67 -6.78
N VAL A 6 -4.88 -12.24 -7.53
CA VAL A 6 -4.95 -10.88 -8.04
C VAL A 6 -6.13 -10.17 -7.40
N VAL A 7 -5.88 -8.99 -6.85
CA VAL A 7 -6.92 -8.12 -6.29
C VAL A 7 -6.83 -6.79 -7.03
N THR A 8 -7.98 -6.28 -7.47
CA THR A 8 -8.05 -5.02 -8.21
C THR A 8 -8.98 -4.05 -7.50
N PHE A 9 -8.60 -2.77 -7.53
CA PHE A 9 -9.37 -1.68 -6.93
C PHE A 9 -9.50 -0.55 -7.92
N GLU A 10 -10.70 0.02 -8.01
CA GLU A 10 -10.95 1.21 -8.81
C GLU A 10 -11.60 2.26 -7.93
N ARG A 11 -11.03 3.45 -7.94
CA ARG A 11 -11.57 4.59 -7.19
C ARG A 11 -11.49 5.84 -8.04
N ILE A 12 -12.42 6.75 -7.83
CA ILE A 12 -12.39 8.08 -8.42
C ILE A 12 -12.28 9.08 -7.28
N TYR A 13 -11.22 9.90 -7.32
CA TYR A 13 -10.98 10.92 -6.32
C TYR A 13 -11.28 12.30 -6.91
N ASP A 14 -11.97 13.14 -6.14
CA ASP A 14 -12.26 14.52 -6.54
C ASP A 14 -11.05 15.41 -6.27
N ALA A 15 -9.98 15.16 -7.02
CA ALA A 15 -8.72 15.87 -6.91
C ALA A 15 -7.97 15.76 -8.23
N PRO A 16 -7.14 16.76 -8.58
CA PRO A 16 -6.35 16.69 -9.79
C PRO A 16 -5.27 15.59 -9.70
N VAL A 17 -4.86 15.09 -10.85
CA VAL A 17 -3.97 13.91 -10.94
C VAL A 17 -2.62 14.15 -10.26
N ASP A 18 -2.07 15.35 -10.34
CA ASP A 18 -0.80 15.68 -9.70
C ASP A 18 -0.90 15.61 -8.17
N LYS A 19 -2.03 16.00 -7.61
CA LYS A 19 -2.28 15.90 -6.17
C LYS A 19 -2.37 14.44 -5.72
N VAL A 20 -3.01 13.60 -6.52
CA VAL A 20 -3.11 12.16 -6.24
C VAL A 20 -1.73 11.51 -6.35
N TRP A 21 -0.96 11.86 -7.38
CA TRP A 21 0.41 11.37 -7.54
C TRP A 21 1.28 11.72 -6.34
N ASP A 22 1.22 12.97 -5.88
CA ASP A 22 1.98 13.42 -4.70
C ASP A 22 1.59 12.65 -3.46
N ALA A 23 0.31 12.34 -3.29
CA ALA A 23 -0.16 11.57 -2.14
C ALA A 23 0.42 10.17 -2.09
N TRP A 24 0.80 9.61 -3.25
CA TRP A 24 1.39 8.28 -3.37
C TRP A 24 2.92 8.27 -3.33
N THR A 25 3.57 9.40 -3.56
CA THR A 25 5.02 9.47 -3.70
C THR A 25 5.73 10.29 -2.63
N ASP A 26 4.99 11.03 -1.81
CA ASP A 26 5.53 11.81 -0.71
C ASP A 26 5.35 11.03 0.60
N ALA A 27 6.45 10.68 1.26
CA ALA A 27 6.42 9.89 2.48
C ALA A 27 5.56 10.51 3.59
N GLU A 28 5.61 11.82 3.76
CA GLU A 28 4.82 12.50 4.80
C GLU A 28 3.32 12.42 4.51
N LYS A 29 2.95 12.39 3.24
CA LYS A 29 1.55 12.23 2.84
C LYS A 29 1.10 10.78 2.97
N VAL A 30 1.94 9.83 2.54
CA VAL A 30 1.64 8.40 2.64
C VAL A 30 1.39 7.98 4.08
N LYS A 31 2.15 8.51 5.03
CA LYS A 31 1.94 8.23 6.46
C LYS A 31 0.53 8.51 6.94
N LYS A 32 -0.17 9.44 6.31
CA LYS A 32 -1.50 9.87 6.75
C LYS A 32 -2.61 8.92 6.33
N TRP A 33 -2.43 8.16 5.27
CA TRP A 33 -3.50 7.31 4.73
C TRP A 33 -3.14 5.84 4.56
N TRP A 34 -1.88 5.47 4.72
CA TRP A 34 -1.46 4.08 4.54
C TRP A 34 -1.98 3.16 5.64
N GLY A 35 -2.32 1.91 5.23
CA GLY A 35 -2.72 0.86 6.14
C GLY A 35 -4.19 0.90 6.56
N PRO A 36 -4.66 -0.20 7.16
CA PRO A 36 -6.03 -0.26 7.70
C PRO A 36 -6.17 0.62 8.94
N ASP A 37 -7.38 0.69 9.48
CA ASP A 37 -7.62 1.39 10.72
C ASP A 37 -6.85 0.74 11.88
N ASN A 38 -6.57 1.53 12.92
CA ASN A 38 -5.91 1.06 14.14
C ASN A 38 -4.44 0.73 13.98
N VAL A 39 -3.78 1.29 12.96
CA VAL A 39 -2.32 1.24 12.85
C VAL A 39 -1.74 2.65 12.76
N ASN A 40 -0.51 2.78 13.25
CA ASN A 40 0.32 3.96 13.04
C ASN A 40 1.42 3.63 12.04
N ILE A 41 2.01 4.67 11.46
CA ILE A 41 3.13 4.50 10.52
C ILE A 41 4.37 5.14 11.14
N PRO A 42 5.14 4.40 11.96
CA PRO A 42 6.33 4.96 12.61
C PRO A 42 7.49 5.23 11.66
N GLU A 43 7.53 4.54 10.52
CA GLU A 43 8.60 4.73 9.54
C GLU A 43 8.03 4.69 8.13
N CYS A 44 8.47 5.64 7.30
CA CYS A 44 8.14 5.65 5.87
C CYS A 44 9.25 6.38 5.11
N GLU A 45 9.86 5.68 4.16
CA GLU A 45 10.87 6.24 3.26
C GLU A 45 10.48 5.95 1.83
N ILE A 46 10.47 6.97 0.99
CA ILE A 46 10.13 6.82 -0.42
C ILE A 46 11.17 7.58 -1.25
N ASP A 47 11.84 6.85 -2.12
CA ASP A 47 12.72 7.41 -3.13
C ASP A 47 12.01 7.22 -4.49
N PRO A 48 11.26 8.22 -4.98
CA PRO A 48 10.35 8.04 -6.10
C PRO A 48 11.07 8.08 -7.45
N ARG A 49 11.87 7.07 -7.70
CA ARG A 49 12.57 6.87 -8.98
C ARG A 49 12.69 5.38 -9.26
N VAL A 50 12.90 5.02 -10.50
CA VAL A 50 13.11 3.61 -10.89
C VAL A 50 14.35 3.10 -10.15
N GLY A 51 14.21 1.95 -9.49
CA GLY A 51 15.24 1.40 -8.63
C GLY A 51 15.25 1.98 -7.21
N GLY A 52 14.43 3.00 -6.93
CA GLY A 52 14.34 3.61 -5.61
C GLY A 52 13.59 2.76 -4.62
N ARG A 53 13.84 3.01 -3.35
CA ARG A 53 13.28 2.25 -2.23
C ARG A 53 11.95 2.86 -1.77
N PHE A 54 10.99 1.97 -1.51
CA PHE A 54 9.78 2.33 -0.79
C PHE A 54 9.72 1.42 0.44
N TYR A 55 9.97 1.99 1.62
CA TYR A 55 9.96 1.26 2.87
C TYR A 55 8.95 1.87 3.82
N ILE A 56 8.08 1.06 4.39
CA ILE A 56 7.05 1.56 5.29
C ILE A 56 6.75 0.51 6.36
N VAL A 57 6.55 0.96 7.59
CA VAL A 57 6.22 0.09 8.72
C VAL A 57 4.86 0.48 9.27
N MET A 58 3.96 -0.49 9.38
CA MET A 58 2.71 -0.35 10.11
C MET A 58 2.91 -0.89 11.52
N GLU A 59 2.37 -0.19 12.52
CA GLU A 59 2.44 -0.64 13.90
C GLU A 59 1.05 -0.60 14.52
N ALA A 60 0.66 -1.72 15.13
CA ALA A 60 -0.65 -1.83 15.77
C ALA A 60 -0.76 -0.91 16.99
N THR A 61 -1.85 -0.16 17.07
CA THR A 61 -2.15 0.70 18.22
C THR A 61 -2.76 -0.12 19.36
N GLU A 62 -2.97 0.53 20.52
CA GLU A 62 -3.62 -0.10 21.66
C GLU A 62 -5.02 -0.60 21.34
N ALA A 63 -5.68 0.03 20.35
CA ALA A 63 -7.01 -0.39 19.90
C ALA A 63 -7.04 -1.81 19.33
N MET A 64 -5.89 -2.38 18.96
CA MET A 64 -5.79 -3.75 18.46
C MET A 64 -5.64 -4.80 19.58
N GLY A 65 -5.72 -4.38 20.83
CA GLY A 65 -5.73 -5.29 21.96
C GLY A 65 -4.46 -6.14 22.07
N GLU A 66 -4.59 -7.46 21.99
CA GLU A 66 -3.44 -8.38 22.13
C GLU A 66 -2.39 -8.20 21.04
N TYR A 67 -2.75 -7.61 19.90
CA TYR A 67 -1.82 -7.36 18.80
C TYR A 67 -1.10 -6.01 18.93
N ALA A 68 -1.46 -5.19 19.94
CA ALA A 68 -0.85 -3.88 20.13
C ALA A 68 0.68 -3.98 20.14
N GLY A 69 1.33 -3.08 19.40
CA GLY A 69 2.78 -3.07 19.26
C GLY A 69 3.35 -3.97 18.17
N THR A 70 2.52 -4.81 17.56
CA THR A 70 2.97 -5.63 16.42
C THR A 70 3.33 -4.72 15.26
N ARG A 71 4.46 -5.00 14.61
CA ARG A 71 4.96 -4.22 13.49
C ARG A 71 4.96 -5.05 12.22
N TRP A 72 4.54 -4.41 11.12
CA TRP A 72 4.49 -5.06 9.81
C TRP A 72 5.26 -4.20 8.81
N PRO A 73 6.57 -4.49 8.62
CA PRO A 73 7.37 -3.80 7.60
C PRO A 73 7.00 -4.23 6.19
N MET A 74 7.13 -3.28 5.25
CA MET A 74 7.09 -3.57 3.83
C MET A 74 8.31 -2.95 3.19
N GLU A 75 9.08 -3.74 2.45
CA GLU A 75 10.23 -3.30 1.67
C GLU A 75 9.89 -3.44 0.20
N ALA A 76 9.93 -2.35 -0.53
CA ALA A 76 9.58 -2.35 -1.95
C ALA A 76 10.58 -1.59 -2.78
N LYS A 77 10.58 -1.86 -4.07
CA LYS A 77 11.43 -1.22 -5.05
C LYS A 77 10.58 -0.81 -6.23
N PHE A 78 10.69 0.45 -6.64
CA PHE A 78 10.00 0.93 -7.83
C PHE A 78 10.63 0.35 -9.08
N THR A 79 9.81 -0.23 -9.93
CA THR A 79 10.25 -0.79 -11.20
C THR A 79 9.82 0.04 -12.39
N GLU A 80 8.76 0.84 -12.23
CA GLU A 80 8.31 1.75 -13.26
C GLU A 80 7.67 2.97 -12.63
N LEU A 81 8.01 4.15 -13.12
CA LEU A 81 7.40 5.42 -12.69
C LEU A 81 7.20 6.31 -13.89
N ASP A 82 5.96 6.61 -14.19
CA ASP A 82 5.57 7.60 -15.21
C ASP A 82 4.69 8.63 -14.48
N PRO A 83 5.23 9.81 -14.15
CA PRO A 83 4.52 10.78 -13.31
C PRO A 83 3.10 11.06 -13.81
N ASN A 84 2.16 11.04 -12.86
CA ASN A 84 0.74 11.27 -13.09
C ASN A 84 0.03 10.20 -13.92
N LYS A 85 0.71 9.10 -14.27
CA LYS A 85 0.14 8.06 -15.13
C LYS A 85 0.27 6.65 -14.53
N LYS A 86 1.47 6.28 -14.09
CA LYS A 86 1.70 4.90 -13.69
C LYS A 86 2.81 4.77 -12.65
N LEU A 87 2.59 3.89 -11.69
CA LEU A 87 3.58 3.57 -10.66
C LEU A 87 3.53 2.07 -10.42
N VAL A 88 4.70 1.42 -10.49
CA VAL A 88 4.82 -0.02 -10.26
C VAL A 88 5.90 -0.27 -9.24
N TYR A 89 5.60 -1.11 -8.26
CA TYR A 89 6.61 -1.56 -7.31
C TYR A 89 6.45 -3.04 -6.97
N GLU A 90 7.59 -3.67 -6.66
CA GLU A 90 7.64 -5.04 -6.16
C GLU A 90 7.94 -4.98 -4.67
N ALA A 91 7.16 -5.71 -3.88
CA ALA A 91 7.17 -5.56 -2.43
C ALA A 91 7.27 -6.90 -1.71
N LYS A 92 7.93 -6.85 -0.56
CA LYS A 92 7.90 -7.91 0.45
C LYS A 92 7.38 -7.29 1.74
N ALA A 93 6.40 -7.94 2.35
CA ALA A 93 5.85 -7.50 3.62
C ALA A 93 5.80 -8.68 4.58
N TRP A 94 6.05 -8.42 5.85
CA TRP A 94 6.14 -9.48 6.85
C TRP A 94 5.75 -8.97 8.22
N THR A 95 5.61 -9.89 9.17
CA THR A 95 5.46 -9.55 10.58
C THR A 95 6.84 -9.53 11.22
N GLU A 96 7.21 -8.44 11.86
CA GLU A 96 8.50 -8.31 12.54
C GLU A 96 8.63 -9.39 13.60
N GLY A 97 9.76 -10.10 13.59
CA GLY A 97 10.03 -11.21 14.49
C GLY A 97 9.60 -12.57 13.93
N ASP A 98 8.88 -12.62 12.83
CA ASP A 98 8.41 -13.88 12.23
C ASP A 98 8.47 -13.81 10.69
N GLU A 99 9.54 -13.26 10.16
CA GLU A 99 9.70 -13.00 8.73
C GLU A 99 9.57 -14.27 7.89
N GLN A 100 10.20 -15.35 8.32
CA GLN A 100 10.26 -16.59 7.55
C GLN A 100 8.87 -17.14 7.24
N ASP A 101 7.93 -17.05 8.17
CA ASP A 101 6.62 -17.68 8.05
C ASP A 101 5.52 -16.71 7.59
N THR A 102 5.77 -15.41 7.62
CA THR A 102 4.75 -14.39 7.35
C THR A 102 4.99 -13.55 6.10
N THR A 103 6.15 -13.68 5.44
CA THR A 103 6.47 -12.86 4.27
C THR A 103 5.50 -13.11 3.13
N ILE A 104 4.97 -12.02 2.59
CA ILE A 104 4.21 -12.04 1.34
C ILE A 104 4.98 -11.23 0.30
N GLU A 105 4.94 -11.70 -0.95
CA GLU A 105 5.60 -11.02 -2.08
C GLU A 105 4.55 -10.63 -3.08
N THR A 106 4.53 -9.35 -3.44
CA THR A 106 3.52 -8.80 -4.35
C THR A 106 4.16 -7.92 -5.41
N THR A 107 3.45 -7.77 -6.53
CA THR A 107 3.69 -6.71 -7.50
C THR A 107 2.46 -5.83 -7.48
N GLN A 108 2.65 -4.53 -7.37
CA GLN A 108 1.54 -3.58 -7.35
C GLN A 108 1.67 -2.60 -8.48
N VAL A 109 0.61 -2.48 -9.26
CA VAL A 109 0.53 -1.59 -10.42
C VAL A 109 -0.59 -0.58 -10.17
N LEU A 110 -0.21 0.69 -10.08
CA LEU A 110 -1.16 1.78 -9.93
C LEU A 110 -1.21 2.56 -11.24
N ASP A 111 -2.39 2.62 -11.84
CA ASP A 111 -2.66 3.43 -13.02
C ASP A 111 -3.52 4.62 -12.63
N LEU A 112 -3.17 5.81 -13.12
CA LEU A 112 -3.91 7.04 -12.89
C LEU A 112 -4.38 7.59 -14.22
N ALA A 113 -5.63 8.10 -14.24
CA ALA A 113 -6.19 8.77 -15.42
C ALA A 113 -7.01 9.96 -14.98
N GLU A 114 -6.86 11.08 -15.68
CA GLU A 114 -7.68 12.25 -15.44
C GLU A 114 -9.02 12.09 -16.16
N VAL A 115 -10.12 12.30 -15.42
CA VAL A 115 -11.47 12.21 -15.97
C VAL A 115 -12.28 13.41 -15.45
N ASN A 116 -12.53 14.39 -16.33
CA ASN A 116 -13.33 15.57 -15.99
C ASN A 116 -12.82 16.33 -14.75
N GLY A 117 -11.50 16.51 -14.65
CA GLY A 117 -10.89 17.21 -13.51
C GLY A 117 -10.73 16.38 -12.27
N LYS A 118 -11.18 15.14 -12.30
CA LYS A 118 -11.02 14.16 -11.22
C LYS A 118 -9.97 13.13 -11.62
N THR A 119 -9.56 12.31 -10.68
CA THR A 119 -8.58 11.26 -10.96
C THR A 119 -9.18 9.89 -10.70
N LYS A 120 -9.10 9.04 -11.69
CA LYS A 120 -9.45 7.63 -11.57
C LYS A 120 -8.18 6.84 -11.33
N ILE A 121 -8.16 6.04 -10.28
CA ILE A 121 -7.07 5.09 -10.05
C ILE A 121 -7.55 3.66 -10.27
N ASN A 122 -6.65 2.85 -10.80
CA ASN A 122 -6.81 1.39 -10.84
C ASN A 122 -5.56 0.81 -10.19
N LEU A 123 -5.74 0.08 -9.11
CA LEU A 123 -4.65 -0.63 -8.47
C LEU A 123 -4.84 -2.12 -8.69
N LYS A 124 -3.81 -2.76 -9.22
CA LYS A 124 -3.75 -4.21 -9.37
C LYS A 124 -2.64 -4.72 -8.46
N ALA A 125 -3.00 -5.48 -7.45
CA ALA A 125 -2.05 -6.13 -6.56
C ALA A 125 -2.03 -7.63 -6.89
N THR A 126 -0.87 -8.13 -7.29
CA THR A 126 -0.67 -9.56 -7.60
C THR A 126 0.16 -10.17 -6.48
N LEU A 127 -0.43 -11.13 -5.77
CA LEU A 127 0.27 -11.89 -4.75
C LEU A 127 0.97 -13.07 -5.40
N HIS A 128 2.30 -13.11 -5.33
CA HIS A 128 3.12 -14.17 -5.92
C HIS A 128 3.43 -15.28 -4.93
N LYS A 129 3.62 -14.94 -3.67
CA LYS A 129 4.07 -15.87 -2.65
C LYS A 129 3.59 -15.42 -1.28
N ALA A 130 3.20 -16.38 -0.46
CA ALA A 130 2.80 -16.10 0.92
C ALA A 130 3.38 -17.18 1.84
N GLY A 131 3.97 -16.77 2.94
CA GLY A 131 4.47 -17.68 3.96
C GLY A 131 3.35 -18.46 4.61
N PRO A 132 3.67 -19.57 5.30
CA PRO A 132 2.65 -20.48 5.85
C PRO A 132 1.75 -19.84 6.90
N LYS A 133 2.19 -18.76 7.55
CA LYS A 133 1.38 -18.06 8.56
C LYS A 133 0.76 -16.76 8.05
N ALA A 134 0.86 -16.48 6.75
CA ALA A 134 0.38 -15.23 6.16
C ALA A 134 -1.11 -15.26 5.75
N GLY A 135 -1.82 -16.36 6.01
CA GLY A 135 -3.20 -16.55 5.54
C GLY A 135 -4.17 -15.45 5.97
N ALA A 136 -4.10 -15.01 7.22
CA ALA A 136 -4.99 -13.94 7.72
C ALA A 136 -4.71 -12.61 7.00
N ALA A 137 -3.43 -12.28 6.76
CA ALA A 137 -3.05 -11.07 6.04
C ALA A 137 -3.54 -11.11 4.60
N VAL A 138 -3.43 -12.27 3.94
CA VAL A 138 -3.90 -12.45 2.57
C VAL A 138 -5.42 -12.30 2.50
N GLN A 139 -6.15 -12.92 3.43
CA GLN A 139 -7.60 -12.83 3.47
C GLN A 139 -8.10 -11.41 3.76
N GLY A 140 -7.38 -10.67 4.61
CA GLY A 140 -7.73 -9.31 4.99
C GLY A 140 -7.26 -8.25 4.01
N MET A 141 -6.50 -8.61 2.97
CA MET A 141 -5.87 -7.66 2.05
C MET A 141 -6.88 -6.70 1.42
N GLU A 142 -7.96 -7.22 0.86
CA GLU A 142 -8.96 -6.41 0.19
C GLU A 142 -9.63 -5.43 1.15
N TYR A 143 -10.00 -5.91 2.33
CA TYR A 143 -10.60 -5.08 3.37
C TYR A 143 -9.65 -3.97 3.83
N GLY A 144 -8.39 -4.30 4.05
CA GLY A 144 -7.36 -3.34 4.45
C GLY A 144 -7.13 -2.26 3.40
N TYR A 145 -7.06 -2.63 2.12
CA TYR A 145 -6.92 -1.67 1.04
C TYR A 145 -8.12 -0.73 0.96
N ASN A 146 -9.33 -1.23 1.13
CA ASN A 146 -10.53 -0.38 1.10
C ASN A 146 -10.50 0.65 2.22
N GLN A 147 -10.11 0.27 3.43
CA GLN A 147 -9.95 1.21 4.54
C GLN A 147 -8.89 2.27 4.23
N GLN A 148 -7.76 1.84 3.67
CA GLN A 148 -6.68 2.71 3.27
C GLN A 148 -7.14 3.75 2.24
N PHE A 149 -7.88 3.32 1.23
CA PHE A 149 -8.39 4.22 0.19
C PHE A 149 -9.46 5.17 0.72
N ASP A 150 -10.25 4.76 1.70
CA ASP A 150 -11.21 5.66 2.36
C ASP A 150 -10.48 6.78 3.09
N LYS A 151 -9.34 6.48 3.74
CA LYS A 151 -8.51 7.51 4.38
C LYS A 151 -7.92 8.46 3.35
N LEU A 152 -7.46 7.93 2.21
CA LEU A 152 -6.93 8.74 1.13
C LEU A 152 -8.00 9.70 0.58
N THR A 153 -9.25 9.27 0.49
CA THR A 153 -10.35 10.12 0.08
C THR A 153 -10.43 11.37 0.97
N LYS A 154 -10.31 11.17 2.28
CA LYS A 154 -10.38 12.29 3.25
C LYS A 154 -9.19 13.24 3.12
N ILE A 155 -8.00 12.69 2.94
CA ILE A 155 -6.77 13.49 2.78
C ILE A 155 -6.83 14.34 1.51
N LEU A 156 -7.33 13.81 0.42
CA LEU A 156 -7.43 14.53 -0.85
C LEU A 156 -8.52 15.60 -0.83
N ALA A 157 -9.46 15.52 0.08
CA ALA A 157 -10.51 16.52 0.23
C ALA A 157 -10.07 17.75 1.05
N GLU A 158 -8.92 17.70 1.69
CA GLU A 158 -8.39 18.82 2.49
C GLU A 158 -7.84 19.94 1.61
#